data_1c676c6371cd09817248a17c4a93eb2e
#
_entry.id   1c676c6371cd09817248a17c4a93eb2e
#
_cell.length_a   1.000
_cell.length_b   1.000
_cell.length_c   1.000
_cell.angle_alpha   90.00
_cell.angle_beta   90.00
_cell.angle_gamma   90.00
#
_symmetry.space_group_name_H-M   'P 1'
#
loop_
_entity.id
_entity.type
_entity.pdbx_description
1 polymer ?
#
loop_
_entity_poly.entity_id
_entity_poly.type
_entity_poly.pdbx_seq_one_letter_code
_entity_poly.pdbx_strand_id
1 'polypeptide(L)' 'MARPRNKRSLTIARHRTSVSLENDFWDALVTIARADGKSVAALVGEIDKRRSARASPQPSLSAAIRIYVLERMRGQRQGS' A
#
# COMPACT_ATOMS: atom_id res chain seq x y z
N MET A 1 -20.92 9.65 3.02
CA MET A 1 -20.53 9.07 4.30
C MET A 1 -19.11 8.56 4.23
N ALA A 2 -18.26 8.99 5.15
CA ALA A 2 -16.86 8.58 5.17
C ALA A 2 -16.77 7.10 5.56
N ARG A 3 -15.92 6.35 4.84
CA ARG A 3 -15.70 4.97 5.18
C ARG A 3 -14.69 4.89 6.33
N PRO A 4 -14.90 3.97 7.28
CA PRO A 4 -13.97 3.87 8.39
C PRO A 4 -12.62 3.34 7.92
N ARG A 5 -11.58 3.83 8.55
CA ARG A 5 -10.24 3.27 8.39
C ARG A 5 -10.03 2.19 9.43
N ASN A 6 -9.47 1.10 8.99
CA ASN A 6 -9.13 0.02 9.90
C ASN A 6 -7.63 -0.02 10.09
N LYS A 7 -7.23 -0.18 11.36
CA LYS A 7 -5.84 -0.33 11.70
C LYS A 7 -5.45 -1.80 11.51
N ARG A 8 -4.41 -2.03 10.74
CA ARG A 8 -3.93 -3.37 10.47
C ARG A 8 -2.46 -3.46 10.80
N SER A 9 -2.08 -4.55 11.43
CA SER A 9 -0.68 -4.80 11.79
C SER A 9 -0.03 -5.68 10.74
N LEU A 10 1.14 -5.28 10.29
CA LEU A 10 1.93 -6.04 9.33
C LEU A 10 3.36 -6.16 9.85
N THR A 11 4.01 -7.27 9.52
CA THR A 11 5.43 -7.42 9.80
C THR A 11 6.18 -7.13 8.51
N ILE A 12 6.98 -6.08 8.52
CA ILE A 12 7.75 -5.62 7.36
C ILE A 12 9.20 -5.54 7.79
N ALA A 13 10.07 -6.24 7.06
CA ALA A 13 11.50 -6.24 7.34
C ALA A 13 11.79 -6.52 8.83
N ARG A 14 11.06 -7.50 9.40
CA ARG A 14 11.18 -7.92 10.81
C ARG A 14 10.67 -6.89 11.82
N HIS A 15 10.00 -5.85 11.35
CA HIS A 15 9.42 -4.85 12.23
C HIS A 15 7.90 -4.90 12.12
N ARG A 16 7.25 -4.79 13.26
CA ARG A 16 5.80 -4.73 13.30
C ARG A 16 5.36 -3.30 13.05
N THR A 17 4.51 -3.12 12.06
CA THR A 17 4.04 -1.81 11.63
C THR A 17 2.53 -1.80 11.59
N SER A 18 1.93 -0.72 12.10
CA SER A 18 0.49 -0.51 11.99
C SER A 18 0.20 0.42 10.83
N VAL A 19 -0.78 0.04 10.01
CA VAL A 19 -1.21 0.83 8.87
C VAL A 19 -2.70 1.10 9.02
N SER A 20 -3.09 2.36 8.91
CA SER A 20 -4.49 2.76 8.95
C SER A 20 -4.96 3.03 7.53
N LEU A 21 -5.90 2.23 7.04
CA LEU A 21 -6.29 2.26 5.64
C LEU A 21 -7.77 1.94 5.50
N GLU A 22 -8.42 2.64 4.59
CA GLU A 22 -9.81 2.35 4.26
C GLU A 22 -9.92 0.94 3.66
N ASN A 23 -11.04 0.27 3.93
CA ASN A 23 -11.23 -1.10 3.45
C ASN A 23 -11.08 -1.21 1.93
N ASP A 24 -11.57 -0.23 1.19
CA ASP A 24 -11.49 -0.26 -0.27
C ASP A 24 -10.04 -0.26 -0.74
N PHE A 25 -9.19 0.53 -0.11
CA PHE A 25 -7.77 0.55 -0.44
C PHE A 25 -7.07 -0.74 -0.02
N TRP A 26 -7.48 -1.28 1.12
CA TRP A 26 -6.93 -2.55 1.58
C TRP A 26 -7.25 -3.67 0.59
N ASP A 27 -8.52 -3.75 0.17
CA ASP A 27 -8.96 -4.78 -0.77
C ASP A 27 -8.23 -4.66 -2.12
N ALA A 28 -8.05 -3.45 -2.59
CA ALA A 28 -7.29 -3.20 -3.82
C ALA A 28 -5.84 -3.65 -3.67
N LEU A 29 -5.25 -3.37 -2.51
CA LEU A 29 -3.87 -3.76 -2.23
C LEU A 29 -3.73 -5.28 -2.23
N VAL A 30 -4.68 -5.99 -1.63
CA VAL A 30 -4.68 -7.45 -1.62
C VAL A 30 -4.78 -7.99 -3.05
N THR A 31 -5.64 -7.41 -3.86
CA THR A 31 -5.81 -7.81 -5.26
C THR A 31 -4.51 -7.62 -6.05
N ILE A 32 -3.86 -6.48 -5.86
CA ILE A 32 -2.59 -6.19 -6.53
C ILE A 32 -1.51 -7.20 -6.10
N ALA A 33 -1.43 -7.47 -4.80
CA ALA A 33 -0.44 -8.42 -4.28
C ALA A 33 -0.64 -9.80 -4.90
N ARG A 34 -1.88 -10.26 -4.98
CA ARG A 34 -2.19 -11.55 -5.61
C ARG A 34 -1.80 -11.58 -7.07
N ALA A 35 -2.11 -10.51 -7.79
CA ALA A 35 -1.76 -10.42 -9.21
C ALA A 35 -0.25 -10.47 -9.42
N ASP A 36 0.51 -9.91 -8.49
CA ASP A 36 1.96 -9.88 -8.56
C ASP A 36 2.61 -11.11 -7.94
N GLY A 37 1.82 -12.05 -7.41
CA GLY A 37 2.36 -13.24 -6.78
C GLY A 37 3.10 -13.00 -5.48
N LYS A 38 2.66 -11.98 -4.72
CA LYS A 38 3.31 -11.58 -3.47
C LYS A 38 2.32 -11.59 -2.32
N SER A 39 2.86 -11.69 -1.09
CA SER A 39 2.05 -11.43 0.09
C SER A 39 1.82 -9.93 0.22
N VAL A 40 0.76 -9.56 0.94
CA VAL A 40 0.49 -8.14 1.21
C VAL A 40 1.66 -7.51 1.96
N ALA A 41 2.21 -8.23 2.95
CA ALA A 41 3.35 -7.72 3.71
C ALA A 41 4.56 -7.46 2.82
N ALA A 42 4.83 -8.36 1.86
CA ALA A 42 5.95 -8.17 0.94
C ALA A 42 5.72 -6.95 0.05
N LEU A 43 4.49 -6.77 -0.45
CA LEU A 43 4.16 -5.61 -1.29
C LEU A 43 4.29 -4.31 -0.51
N VAL A 44 3.75 -4.28 0.71
CA VAL A 44 3.85 -3.08 1.56
C VAL A 44 5.31 -2.78 1.90
N GLY A 45 6.11 -3.82 2.10
CA GLY A 45 7.55 -3.65 2.32
C GLY A 45 8.24 -2.96 1.15
N GLU A 46 7.88 -3.32 -0.07
CA GLU A 46 8.41 -2.67 -1.27
C GLU A 46 7.98 -1.21 -1.36
N ILE A 47 6.72 -0.94 -1.02
CA ILE A 47 6.21 0.43 -1.01
C ILE A 47 6.96 1.27 0.02
N ASP A 48 7.19 0.71 1.20
CA ASP A 48 7.91 1.40 2.25
C ASP A 48 9.35 1.70 1.83
N LYS A 49 9.98 0.76 1.15
CA LYS A 49 11.33 0.95 0.64
C LYS A 49 11.40 2.11 -0.35
N ARG A 50 10.45 2.18 -1.27
CA ARG A 50 10.38 3.29 -2.22
C ARG A 50 10.15 4.61 -1.52
N ARG A 51 9.28 4.61 -0.51
CA ARG A 51 8.99 5.79 0.29
C ARG A 51 10.26 6.30 0.97
N SER A 52 11.02 5.40 1.56
CA SER A 52 12.24 5.74 2.29
C SER A 52 13.35 6.25 1.38
N ALA A 53 13.33 5.87 0.11
CA ALA A 53 14.34 6.30 -0.85
C ALA A 53 14.09 7.71 -1.40
N ARG A 54 12.92 8.27 -1.17
CA ARG A 54 12.59 9.61 -1.64
C ARG A 54 13.18 10.66 -0.72
N ALA A 55 13.45 11.84 -1.29
CA ALA A 55 13.88 12.96 -0.50
C ALA A 55 12.80 13.40 0.48
N SER A 56 13.22 13.94 1.61
CA SER A 56 12.31 14.49 2.61
C SER A 56 11.56 15.71 2.07
N PRO A 57 10.29 15.94 2.46
CA PRO A 57 9.52 15.13 3.38
C PRO A 57 8.93 13.89 2.70
N GLN A 58 8.91 12.81 3.44
CA GLN A 58 8.34 11.56 2.95
C GLN A 58 6.86 11.49 3.32
N PRO A 59 6.01 10.92 2.47
CA PRO A 59 4.62 10.68 2.86
C PRO A 59 4.56 9.60 3.94
N SER A 60 3.47 9.57 4.70
CA SER A 60 3.25 8.46 5.62
C SER A 60 3.11 7.16 4.82
N LEU A 61 3.30 6.03 5.51
CA LEU A 61 3.15 4.74 4.84
C LEU A 61 1.73 4.56 4.30
N SER A 62 0.70 4.98 5.05
CA SER A 62 -0.68 4.90 4.57
C SER A 62 -0.88 5.73 3.29
N ALA A 63 -0.32 6.93 3.25
CA ALA A 63 -0.40 7.77 2.07
C ALA A 63 0.35 7.14 0.89
N ALA A 64 1.51 6.57 1.15
CA ALA A 64 2.30 5.92 0.11
C ALA A 64 1.56 4.72 -0.48
N ILE A 65 0.86 3.95 0.36
CA ILE A 65 0.04 2.83 -0.11
C ILE A 65 -1.10 3.33 -0.99
N ARG A 66 -1.80 4.38 -0.59
CA ARG A 66 -2.88 4.94 -1.39
C ARG A 66 -2.40 5.41 -2.75
N ILE A 67 -1.28 6.09 -2.77
CA ILE A 67 -0.69 6.57 -4.02
C ILE A 67 -0.32 5.40 -4.92
N TYR A 68 0.29 4.36 -4.34
CA TYR A 68 0.68 3.18 -5.10
C TYR A 68 -0.54 2.48 -5.71
N VAL A 69 -1.60 2.29 -4.92
CA VAL A 69 -2.83 1.66 -5.40
C VAL A 69 -3.41 2.47 -6.55
N LEU A 70 -3.48 3.78 -6.37
CA LEU A 70 -4.03 4.67 -7.40
C LEU A 70 -3.22 4.58 -8.70
N GLU A 71 -1.91 4.60 -8.60
CA GLU A 71 -1.04 4.50 -9.77
C GLU A 71 -1.23 3.18 -10.51
N ARG A 72 -1.34 2.08 -9.76
CA ARG A 72 -1.54 0.77 -10.36
C ARG A 72 -2.90 0.70 -11.07
N MET A 73 -3.94 1.25 -10.47
CA MET A 73 -5.27 1.25 -11.08
C MET A 73 -5.29 2.10 -12.34
N ARG A 74 -4.63 3.24 -12.33
CA ARG A 74 -4.54 4.12 -13.50
C ARG A 74 -3.73 3.45 -14.61
N GLY A 75 -2.66 2.79 -14.27
CA GLY A 75 -1.84 2.07 -15.23
C GLY A 75 -2.61 0.94 -15.92
N GLN A 76 -3.41 0.21 -15.15
CA GLN A 76 -4.23 -0.86 -15.71
C GLN A 76 -5.26 -0.33 -16.70
N ARG A 77 -5.85 0.81 -16.41
CA ARG A 77 -6.83 1.43 -17.29
C ARG A 77 -6.20 1.92 -18.58
N GLN A 78 -4.99 2.40 -18.50
CA GLN A 78 -4.27 2.92 -19.67
C GLN A 78 -3.61 1.81 -20.49
N GLY A 79 -3.30 0.71 -19.84
CA GLY A 79 -2.59 -0.39 -20.46
C GLY A 79 -3.46 -1.34 -21.26
N SER A 80 -4.76 -1.14 -21.25
CA SER A 80 -5.70 -2.00 -21.95
C SER A 80 -5.73 -1.69 -23.44
#